data_9644e4a560e80798823ff86e9c4e8c3c
#
_entry.id   9644e4a560e80798823ff86e9c4e8c3c
#
_cell.length_a   1.000
_cell.length_b   1.000
_cell.length_c   1.000
_cell.angle_alpha   90.00
_cell.angle_beta   90.00
_cell.angle_gamma   90.00
#
_symmetry.space_group_name_H-M   'P 1'
#
loop_
_entity.id
_entity.type
_entity.pdbx_description
1 polymer ?
#
loop_
_entity_poly.entity_id
_entity_poly.type
_entity_poly.pdbx_seq_one_letter_code
_entity_poly.pdbx_strand_id
1 'polypeptide(L)'
;LTQSAEGIDAMLSPTLIELFRYPVKSMMGESLTATEVTETGIQGDRAWAVRDERRGGIRGGKKLPQLMTLGARTGPDVPTITAPDGESAAANSDYINEWLSDKLSHPVSLWPLLPAEQLDHYRRGAPDTEDFELELRTVFGRLPDEPIPDLSGFEELLEFESPPGTYFDAFPVSIMSRQSLENMDQLDSECRFDVRRFRPNLLIDIPGSEHPFPEQLWVGATLSVGSVVLKIESTCPRCSMTTHGFADLPRDTQVMRNLVGHSEGNLGIYASVQKAGSLSINDAIEVLQRPSVARDRPNDVR
;
A
#
# COMPACT_ATOMS: atom_id res chain seq x y z
N LEU A 1 15.36 -44.07 10.04
CA LEU A 1 14.50 -43.18 9.27
C LEU A 1 14.82 -41.74 9.73
N THR A 2 15.90 -41.20 9.25
CA THR A 2 16.29 -39.80 9.41
C THR A 2 15.65 -39.03 8.28
N GLN A 3 14.51 -38.36 8.54
CA GLN A 3 14.09 -37.23 7.72
C GLN A 3 15.15 -36.14 7.93
N SER A 4 15.77 -35.72 6.85
CA SER A 4 16.84 -34.73 6.88
C SER A 4 16.32 -33.41 7.45
N ALA A 5 17.08 -32.75 8.31
CA ALA A 5 16.80 -31.45 8.90
C ALA A 5 16.50 -30.37 7.84
N GLU A 6 17.01 -30.53 6.61
CA GLU A 6 16.73 -29.66 5.46
C GLU A 6 15.26 -29.65 5.01
N GLY A 7 14.51 -30.77 5.21
CA GLY A 7 13.09 -30.83 4.86
C GLY A 7 12.16 -30.14 5.85
N ILE A 8 12.58 -29.97 7.10
CA ILE A 8 11.80 -29.29 8.16
C ILE A 8 12.03 -27.77 8.10
N ASP A 9 13.24 -27.33 7.80
CA ASP A 9 13.58 -25.90 7.64
C ASP A 9 12.87 -25.28 6.44
N ALA A 10 12.72 -26.00 5.32
CA ALA A 10 12.00 -25.51 4.14
C ALA A 10 10.49 -25.33 4.37
N MET A 11 9.89 -26.04 5.34
CA MET A 11 8.47 -25.90 5.69
C MET A 11 8.16 -24.73 6.63
N LEU A 12 9.17 -24.11 7.22
CA LEU A 12 9.03 -22.99 8.19
C LEU A 12 9.55 -21.65 7.67
N SER A 13 10.08 -21.62 6.45
CA SER A 13 10.59 -20.37 5.86
C SER A 13 9.43 -19.49 5.38
N PRO A 14 9.50 -18.15 5.61
CA PRO A 14 8.53 -17.23 5.06
C PRO A 14 8.47 -17.31 3.53
N THR A 15 7.27 -17.18 2.96
CA THR A 15 7.05 -17.30 1.51
C THR A 15 6.09 -16.23 0.98
N LEU A 16 6.25 -15.87 -0.29
CA LEU A 16 5.31 -15.03 -1.02
C LEU A 16 4.09 -15.86 -1.44
N ILE A 17 2.91 -15.57 -0.89
CA ILE A 17 1.68 -16.35 -1.15
C ILE A 17 0.74 -15.69 -2.15
N GLU A 18 0.69 -14.35 -2.20
CA GLU A 18 -0.06 -13.60 -3.20
C GLU A 18 0.72 -12.37 -3.65
N LEU A 19 0.58 -12.03 -4.92
CA LEU A 19 1.25 -10.91 -5.57
C LEU A 19 0.22 -10.04 -6.28
N PHE A 20 0.26 -8.72 -6.02
CA PHE A 20 -0.71 -7.78 -6.55
C PHE A 20 -0.04 -6.61 -7.26
N ARG A 21 -0.69 -6.13 -8.30
CA ARG A 21 -0.37 -4.89 -9.00
C ARG A 21 -1.61 -3.99 -9.10
N TYR A 22 -1.42 -2.71 -8.93
CA TYR A 22 -2.45 -1.68 -8.99
C TYR A 22 -2.09 -0.65 -10.05
N PRO A 23 -2.42 -0.85 -11.34
CA PRO A 23 -1.95 0.01 -12.42
C PRO A 23 -2.32 1.48 -12.25
N VAL A 24 -3.47 1.76 -11.59
CA VAL A 24 -3.95 3.11 -11.31
C VAL A 24 -4.01 3.35 -9.79
N LYS A 25 -3.44 4.47 -9.33
CA LYS A 25 -3.50 4.88 -7.91
C LYS A 25 -4.93 4.81 -7.39
N SER A 26 -5.11 4.16 -6.24
CA SER A 26 -6.38 4.03 -5.51
C SER A 26 -7.49 3.19 -6.17
N MET A 27 -7.34 2.73 -7.40
CA MET A 27 -8.27 1.76 -7.99
C MET A 27 -7.92 0.33 -7.55
N MET A 28 -8.88 -0.59 -7.59
CA MET A 28 -8.63 -2.02 -7.37
C MET A 28 -7.71 -2.55 -8.47
N GLY A 29 -6.84 -3.48 -8.10
CA GLY A 29 -5.81 -4.01 -8.97
C GLY A 29 -6.08 -5.43 -9.46
N GLU A 30 -5.01 -6.11 -9.79
CA GLU A 30 -4.98 -7.48 -10.31
C GLU A 30 -4.01 -8.36 -9.52
N SER A 31 -4.34 -9.65 -9.42
CA SER A 31 -3.45 -10.68 -8.88
C SER A 31 -2.54 -11.19 -10.00
N LEU A 32 -1.28 -11.44 -9.64
CA LEU A 32 -0.25 -11.94 -10.54
C LEU A 32 0.33 -13.25 -10.00
N THR A 33 0.86 -14.08 -10.87
CA THR A 33 1.65 -15.28 -10.47
C THR A 33 3.15 -14.98 -10.46
N ALA A 34 3.59 -14.02 -11.26
CA ALA A 34 4.96 -13.53 -11.33
C ALA A 34 5.01 -12.13 -11.89
N THR A 35 6.08 -11.38 -11.61
CA THR A 35 6.29 -10.02 -12.15
C THR A 35 7.77 -9.64 -12.11
N GLU A 36 8.14 -8.68 -12.96
CA GLU A 36 9.41 -7.97 -12.88
C GLU A 36 9.29 -6.83 -11.86
N VAL A 37 10.38 -6.61 -11.13
CA VAL A 37 10.57 -5.50 -10.19
C VAL A 37 11.74 -4.68 -10.66
N THR A 38 11.51 -3.39 -10.88
CA THR A 38 12.52 -2.41 -11.25
C THR A 38 13.03 -1.69 -10.01
N GLU A 39 13.98 -0.79 -10.15
CA GLU A 39 14.45 0.08 -9.05
C GLU A 39 13.32 0.95 -8.48
N THR A 40 12.27 1.23 -9.27
CA THR A 40 11.12 2.03 -8.88
C THR A 40 9.90 1.21 -8.43
N GLY A 41 10.05 -0.12 -8.23
CA GLY A 41 8.99 -1.01 -7.76
C GLY A 41 8.49 -2.00 -8.81
N ILE A 42 7.33 -2.59 -8.56
CA ILE A 42 6.69 -3.56 -9.46
C ILE A 42 6.35 -2.88 -10.79
N GLN A 43 6.76 -3.51 -11.89
CA GLN A 43 6.54 -2.96 -13.23
C GLN A 43 5.04 -2.70 -13.50
N GLY A 44 4.71 -1.44 -13.83
CA GLY A 44 3.34 -1.00 -14.14
C GLY A 44 2.46 -0.74 -12.90
N ASP A 45 3.00 -0.88 -11.68
CA ASP A 45 2.28 -0.57 -10.45
C ASP A 45 2.20 0.95 -10.24
N ARG A 46 1.00 1.49 -9.98
CA ARG A 46 0.72 2.93 -9.80
C ARG A 46 1.36 3.79 -10.91
N ALA A 47 1.33 3.29 -12.15
CA ALA A 47 1.84 4.02 -13.31
C ALA A 47 0.89 5.14 -13.80
N TRP A 48 -0.34 5.15 -13.28
CA TRP A 48 -1.37 6.14 -13.60
C TRP A 48 -2.05 6.65 -12.34
N ALA A 49 -2.52 7.90 -12.38
CA ALA A 49 -3.28 8.51 -11.29
C ALA A 49 -4.33 9.49 -11.79
N VAL A 50 -5.36 9.71 -10.97
CA VAL A 50 -6.42 10.67 -11.22
C VAL A 50 -6.05 12.02 -10.62
N ARG A 51 -6.19 13.10 -11.39
CA ARG A 51 -6.08 14.49 -10.98
C ARG A 51 -7.47 15.06 -10.75
N ASP A 52 -7.65 15.79 -9.67
CA ASP A 52 -8.88 16.53 -9.36
C ASP A 52 -8.88 17.86 -10.11
N GLU A 53 -9.85 18.09 -10.99
CA GLU A 53 -9.94 19.30 -11.79
C GLU A 53 -10.64 20.47 -11.06
N ARG A 54 -11.25 20.22 -9.88
CA ARG A 54 -11.81 21.29 -9.04
C ARG A 54 -10.80 21.85 -8.05
N ARG A 55 -10.01 20.96 -7.41
CA ARG A 55 -9.09 21.35 -6.33
C ARG A 55 -7.64 21.33 -6.77
N GLY A 56 -7.37 20.81 -7.96
CA GLY A 56 -6.02 20.56 -8.47
C GLY A 56 -5.35 19.37 -7.77
N GLY A 57 -4.18 18.99 -8.27
CA GLY A 57 -3.33 17.93 -7.73
C GLY A 57 -3.89 16.51 -7.92
N ILE A 58 -3.02 15.53 -7.68
CA ILE A 58 -3.40 14.11 -7.71
C ILE A 58 -4.30 13.80 -6.52
N ARG A 59 -5.37 13.03 -6.75
CA ARG A 59 -6.30 12.61 -5.70
C ARG A 59 -6.29 11.09 -5.53
N GLY A 60 -6.14 10.66 -4.28
CA GLY A 60 -6.29 9.26 -3.90
C GLY A 60 -7.66 8.94 -3.30
N GLY A 61 -7.91 7.64 -3.04
CA GLY A 61 -9.18 7.15 -2.49
C GLY A 61 -9.51 7.66 -1.09
N LYS A 62 -8.52 8.19 -0.33
CA LYS A 62 -8.74 8.88 0.94
C LYS A 62 -9.57 10.16 0.81
N LYS A 63 -9.54 10.79 -0.37
CA LYS A 63 -10.30 12.02 -0.72
C LYS A 63 -11.40 11.75 -1.74
N LEU A 64 -11.23 10.74 -2.59
CA LEU A 64 -12.17 10.33 -3.63
C LEU A 64 -12.44 8.83 -3.51
N PRO A 65 -13.29 8.41 -2.53
CA PRO A 65 -13.52 7.00 -2.21
C PRO A 65 -14.03 6.16 -3.38
N GLN A 66 -14.76 6.78 -4.30
CA GLN A 66 -15.31 6.14 -5.49
C GLN A 66 -14.23 5.52 -6.38
N LEU A 67 -12.97 5.97 -6.29
CA LEU A 67 -11.85 5.32 -7.01
C LEU A 67 -11.71 3.84 -6.65
N MET A 68 -12.02 3.45 -5.41
CA MET A 68 -11.93 2.06 -4.97
C MET A 68 -13.02 1.17 -5.58
N THR A 69 -14.07 1.73 -6.14
CA THR A 69 -15.10 0.94 -6.84
C THR A 69 -14.68 0.57 -8.27
N LEU A 70 -13.68 1.26 -8.81
CA LEU A 70 -13.14 0.98 -10.14
C LEU A 70 -12.03 -0.08 -10.06
N GLY A 71 -11.97 -0.97 -11.04
CA GLY A 71 -10.87 -1.92 -11.23
C GLY A 71 -9.94 -1.46 -12.34
N ALA A 72 -8.63 -1.69 -12.21
CA ALA A 72 -7.66 -1.45 -13.26
C ALA A 72 -6.81 -2.69 -13.49
N ARG A 73 -6.61 -3.06 -14.74
CA ARG A 73 -5.76 -4.18 -15.16
C ARG A 73 -4.79 -3.72 -16.24
N THR A 74 -3.60 -4.28 -16.22
CA THR A 74 -2.61 -4.02 -17.27
C THR A 74 -3.12 -4.55 -18.61
N GLY A 75 -3.08 -3.69 -19.62
CA GLY A 75 -3.28 -4.03 -21.01
C GLY A 75 -1.96 -4.16 -21.78
N PRO A 76 -2.01 -4.40 -23.10
CA PRO A 76 -0.79 -4.49 -23.92
C PRO A 76 0.07 -3.24 -23.88
N ASP A 77 -0.54 -2.06 -23.98
CA ASP A 77 0.15 -0.77 -24.02
C ASP A 77 -0.17 0.11 -22.79
N VAL A 78 -1.45 0.13 -22.40
CA VAL A 78 -1.96 0.93 -21.29
C VAL A 78 -2.96 0.13 -20.47
N PRO A 79 -3.22 0.49 -19.19
CA PRO A 79 -4.23 -0.21 -18.42
C PRO A 79 -5.65 0.00 -18.96
N THR A 80 -6.49 -1.01 -18.74
CA THR A 80 -7.94 -0.94 -18.91
C THR A 80 -8.58 -0.73 -17.55
N ILE A 81 -9.47 0.25 -17.44
CA ILE A 81 -10.24 0.57 -16.25
C ILE A 81 -11.67 0.05 -16.44
N THR A 82 -12.19 -0.63 -15.42
CA THR A 82 -13.54 -1.22 -15.43
C THR A 82 -14.36 -0.64 -14.28
N ALA A 83 -15.56 -0.18 -14.58
CA ALA A 83 -16.53 0.30 -13.60
C ALA A 83 -17.40 -0.83 -13.04
N PRO A 84 -18.12 -0.61 -11.91
CA PRO A 84 -18.97 -1.63 -11.29
C PRO A 84 -20.10 -2.16 -12.18
N ASP A 85 -20.55 -1.37 -13.14
CA ASP A 85 -21.58 -1.75 -14.13
C ASP A 85 -21.03 -2.64 -15.27
N GLY A 86 -19.72 -2.91 -15.28
CA GLY A 86 -19.03 -3.72 -16.27
C GLY A 86 -18.52 -2.92 -17.48
N GLU A 87 -18.83 -1.63 -17.58
CA GLU A 87 -18.24 -0.79 -18.63
C GLU A 87 -16.73 -0.65 -18.43
N SER A 88 -15.99 -0.59 -19.53
CA SER A 88 -14.53 -0.50 -19.50
C SER A 88 -14.00 0.49 -20.52
N ALA A 89 -12.91 1.17 -20.17
CA ALA A 89 -12.20 2.09 -21.05
C ALA A 89 -10.69 1.91 -20.91
N ALA A 90 -9.96 2.05 -22.03
CA ALA A 90 -8.51 2.10 -22.01
C ALA A 90 -8.03 3.46 -21.48
N ALA A 91 -6.94 3.49 -20.72
CA ALA A 91 -6.44 4.70 -20.08
C ALA A 91 -6.03 5.82 -21.05
N ASN A 92 -5.78 5.49 -22.32
CA ASN A 92 -5.43 6.44 -23.38
C ASN A 92 -6.59 6.75 -24.35
N SER A 93 -7.84 6.37 -24.02
CA SER A 93 -8.99 6.70 -24.84
C SER A 93 -9.27 8.20 -24.81
N ASP A 94 -9.64 8.79 -25.95
CA ASP A 94 -9.92 10.24 -26.07
C ASP A 94 -11.03 10.71 -25.11
N TYR A 95 -11.96 9.81 -24.75
CA TYR A 95 -13.07 10.07 -23.84
C TYR A 95 -12.81 9.68 -22.38
N ILE A 96 -11.61 9.19 -22.02
CA ILE A 96 -11.35 8.62 -20.69
C ILE A 96 -11.65 9.60 -19.55
N ASN A 97 -11.32 10.88 -19.72
CA ASN A 97 -11.51 11.90 -18.67
C ASN A 97 -13.00 12.20 -18.44
N GLU A 98 -13.78 12.27 -19.50
CA GLU A 98 -15.24 12.45 -19.43
C GLU A 98 -15.89 11.22 -18.80
N TRP A 99 -15.54 10.03 -19.24
CA TRP A 99 -16.05 8.77 -18.72
C TRP A 99 -15.72 8.60 -17.23
N LEU A 100 -14.48 8.86 -16.80
CA LEU A 100 -14.11 8.80 -15.38
C LEU A 100 -14.84 9.87 -14.57
N SER A 101 -14.98 11.08 -15.08
CA SER A 101 -15.71 12.16 -14.39
C SER A 101 -17.16 11.78 -14.14
N ASP A 102 -17.77 11.10 -15.09
CA ASP A 102 -19.16 10.59 -15.00
C ASP A 102 -19.25 9.47 -13.94
N LYS A 103 -18.37 8.44 -14.03
CA LYS A 103 -18.34 7.30 -13.07
C LYS A 103 -18.05 7.74 -11.64
N LEU A 104 -17.22 8.76 -11.46
CA LEU A 104 -16.85 9.30 -10.14
C LEU A 104 -17.79 10.42 -9.68
N SER A 105 -18.69 10.92 -10.51
CA SER A 105 -19.53 12.11 -10.27
C SER A 105 -18.69 13.31 -9.82
N HIS A 106 -17.47 13.44 -10.34
CA HIS A 106 -16.50 14.45 -10.00
C HIS A 106 -15.58 14.73 -11.21
N PRO A 107 -15.32 16.01 -11.57
CA PRO A 107 -14.48 16.32 -12.71
C PRO A 107 -13.03 15.95 -12.42
N VAL A 108 -12.52 15.04 -13.25
CA VAL A 108 -11.17 14.49 -13.13
C VAL A 108 -10.50 14.33 -14.49
N SER A 109 -9.18 14.23 -14.48
CA SER A 109 -8.39 13.74 -15.61
C SER A 109 -7.47 12.60 -15.17
N LEU A 110 -7.18 11.69 -16.08
CA LEU A 110 -6.29 10.55 -15.85
C LEU A 110 -4.91 10.85 -16.47
N TRP A 111 -3.86 10.69 -15.69
CA TRP A 111 -2.51 11.02 -16.08
C TRP A 111 -1.57 9.81 -15.95
N PRO A 112 -0.74 9.54 -16.97
CA PRO A 112 0.40 8.65 -16.80
C PRO A 112 1.43 9.28 -15.85
N LEU A 113 2.35 8.46 -15.37
CA LEU A 113 3.48 8.94 -14.58
C LEU A 113 4.31 9.94 -15.40
N LEU A 114 4.59 11.09 -14.81
CA LEU A 114 5.41 12.15 -15.41
C LEU A 114 6.81 12.16 -14.79
N PRO A 115 7.80 12.79 -15.48
CA PRO A 115 9.13 12.98 -14.91
C PRO A 115 9.11 13.70 -13.56
N ALA A 116 10.02 13.33 -12.65
CA ALA A 116 10.07 13.87 -11.28
C ALA A 116 10.30 15.39 -11.25
N GLU A 117 10.94 15.96 -12.29
CA GLU A 117 11.22 17.38 -12.43
C GLU A 117 9.94 18.21 -12.64
N GLN A 118 8.84 17.58 -13.03
CA GLN A 118 7.52 18.25 -13.18
C GLN A 118 6.83 18.40 -11.83
N LEU A 119 7.45 19.10 -10.90
CA LEU A 119 7.01 19.23 -9.51
C LEU A 119 5.58 19.72 -9.37
N ASP A 120 5.15 20.68 -10.19
CA ASP A 120 3.79 21.23 -10.13
C ASP A 120 2.70 20.17 -10.37
N HIS A 121 3.01 19.10 -11.11
CA HIS A 121 2.10 17.98 -11.31
C HIS A 121 1.88 17.18 -10.02
N TYR A 122 2.91 17.05 -9.20
CA TYR A 122 2.89 16.25 -7.96
C TYR A 122 2.44 17.04 -6.72
N ARG A 123 2.42 18.39 -6.80
CA ARG A 123 1.96 19.23 -5.69
C ARG A 123 0.55 18.86 -5.26
N ARG A 124 0.31 18.91 -3.95
CA ARG A 124 -1.03 18.73 -3.42
C ARG A 124 -1.97 19.77 -3.97
N GLY A 125 -3.18 19.34 -4.29
CA GLY A 125 -4.29 20.24 -4.55
C GLY A 125 -4.78 20.93 -3.27
N ALA A 126 -5.73 21.87 -3.43
CA ALA A 126 -6.31 22.57 -2.30
C ALA A 126 -6.88 21.59 -1.26
N PRO A 127 -6.65 21.82 0.04
CA PRO A 127 -7.19 20.99 1.12
C PRO A 127 -8.73 21.10 1.17
N ASP A 128 -9.38 20.11 1.78
CA ASP A 128 -10.83 20.11 1.95
C ASP A 128 -11.27 21.02 3.10
N THR A 129 -10.37 21.32 4.04
CA THR A 129 -10.57 22.25 5.16
C THR A 129 -9.28 23.04 5.40
N GLU A 130 -9.42 24.27 5.95
CA GLU A 130 -8.28 25.09 6.38
C GLU A 130 -7.67 24.61 7.71
N ASP A 131 -8.41 23.81 8.48
CA ASP A 131 -7.93 23.21 9.72
C ASP A 131 -7.04 21.99 9.38
N PHE A 132 -5.74 22.16 9.53
CA PHE A 132 -4.74 21.15 9.21
C PHE A 132 -4.88 19.88 10.08
N GLU A 133 -5.21 20.02 11.36
CA GLU A 133 -5.40 18.86 12.24
C GLU A 133 -6.64 18.07 11.82
N LEU A 134 -7.75 18.74 11.54
CA LEU A 134 -8.97 18.12 11.05
C LEU A 134 -8.74 17.42 9.70
N GLU A 135 -7.94 18.03 8.82
CA GLU A 135 -7.55 17.45 7.54
C GLU A 135 -6.78 16.13 7.75
N LEU A 136 -5.78 16.12 8.64
CA LEU A 136 -5.01 14.91 8.95
C LEU A 136 -5.89 13.84 9.59
N ARG A 137 -6.72 14.19 10.57
CA ARG A 137 -7.66 13.25 11.21
C ARG A 137 -8.61 12.63 10.20
N THR A 138 -9.11 13.41 9.25
CA THR A 138 -9.98 12.93 8.17
C THR A 138 -9.23 11.98 7.25
N VAL A 139 -8.02 12.33 6.82
CA VAL A 139 -7.17 11.51 5.94
C VAL A 139 -6.83 10.18 6.59
N PHE A 140 -6.44 10.20 7.87
CA PHE A 140 -6.06 9.00 8.59
C PHE A 140 -7.22 8.30 9.31
N GLY A 141 -8.44 8.82 9.21
CA GLY A 141 -9.62 8.24 9.83
C GLY A 141 -9.54 8.20 11.35
N ARG A 142 -8.94 9.23 12.00
CA ARG A 142 -8.75 9.30 13.45
C ARG A 142 -9.89 10.05 14.14
N LEU A 143 -10.33 9.56 15.30
CA LEU A 143 -11.24 10.28 16.19
C LEU A 143 -10.48 11.43 16.91
N PRO A 144 -11.20 12.40 17.50
CA PRO A 144 -10.57 13.53 18.17
C PRO A 144 -9.63 13.17 19.32
N ASP A 145 -9.89 12.06 20.00
CA ASP A 145 -9.12 11.52 21.13
C ASP A 145 -8.04 10.51 20.74
N GLU A 146 -7.98 10.12 19.45
CA GLU A 146 -6.98 9.18 18.96
C GLU A 146 -5.70 9.89 18.49
N PRO A 147 -4.53 9.24 18.61
CA PRO A 147 -3.28 9.83 18.15
C PRO A 147 -3.27 9.94 16.60
N ILE A 148 -2.74 11.05 16.10
CA ILE A 148 -2.37 11.16 14.68
C ILE A 148 -1.10 10.32 14.46
N PRO A 149 -0.95 9.62 13.31
CA PRO A 149 0.25 8.87 13.01
C PRO A 149 1.51 9.76 13.08
N ASP A 150 2.62 9.18 13.53
CA ASP A 150 3.92 9.82 13.39
C ASP A 150 4.28 9.95 11.92
N LEU A 151 4.39 11.19 11.45
CA LEU A 151 4.74 11.53 10.07
C LEU A 151 6.20 11.98 9.93
N SER A 152 7.01 11.83 10.98
CA SER A 152 8.45 12.07 10.90
C SER A 152 9.06 11.13 9.85
N GLY A 153 9.87 11.69 8.94
CA GLY A 153 10.39 10.96 7.77
C GLY A 153 9.46 10.92 6.56
N PHE A 154 8.27 11.56 6.63
CA PHE A 154 7.33 11.70 5.52
C PHE A 154 7.04 13.17 5.18
N GLU A 155 7.96 14.07 5.50
CA GLU A 155 7.80 15.53 5.34
C GLU A 155 7.51 15.91 3.89
N GLU A 156 8.08 15.21 2.91
CA GLU A 156 7.83 15.43 1.49
C GLU A 156 6.35 15.25 1.14
N LEU A 157 5.64 14.37 1.85
CA LEU A 157 4.21 14.13 1.66
C LEU A 157 3.33 15.27 2.22
N LEU A 158 3.89 16.26 2.89
CA LEU A 158 3.15 17.49 3.25
C LEU A 158 3.00 18.42 2.04
N GLU A 159 3.99 18.46 1.15
CA GLU A 159 3.98 19.27 -0.07
C GLU A 159 3.38 18.51 -1.27
N PHE A 160 3.70 17.22 -1.39
CA PHE A 160 3.31 16.37 -2.52
C PHE A 160 2.31 15.29 -2.09
N GLU A 161 1.39 14.89 -2.98
CA GLU A 161 0.47 13.78 -2.72
C GLU A 161 1.17 12.42 -2.82
N SER A 162 2.25 12.36 -3.58
CA SER A 162 3.19 11.24 -3.74
C SER A 162 4.58 11.81 -3.94
N PRO A 163 5.66 11.09 -3.61
CA PRO A 163 7.01 11.52 -3.97
C PRO A 163 7.09 11.83 -5.48
N PRO A 164 7.70 12.96 -5.89
CA PRO A 164 7.79 13.33 -7.31
C PRO A 164 8.38 12.22 -8.17
N GLY A 165 7.82 12.02 -9.37
CA GLY A 165 8.16 10.90 -10.24
C GLY A 165 7.51 9.57 -9.85
N THR A 166 6.58 9.56 -8.88
CA THR A 166 5.84 8.37 -8.44
C THR A 166 4.37 8.67 -8.18
N TYR A 167 3.55 7.61 -8.07
CA TYR A 167 2.19 7.69 -7.57
C TYR A 167 1.97 6.78 -6.34
N PHE A 168 3.03 6.34 -5.70
CA PHE A 168 2.95 5.61 -4.43
C PHE A 168 2.43 6.53 -3.31
N ASP A 169 1.99 5.93 -2.20
CA ASP A 169 1.65 6.73 -1.01
C ASP A 169 2.92 7.17 -0.26
N ALA A 170 3.94 6.32 -0.18
CA ALA A 170 5.24 6.62 0.43
C ALA A 170 6.39 5.84 -0.23
N PHE A 171 6.27 4.53 -0.37
CA PHE A 171 7.31 3.65 -0.89
C PHE A 171 6.80 2.75 -2.02
N PRO A 172 7.72 2.24 -2.89
CA PRO A 172 7.35 1.51 -4.10
C PRO A 172 6.75 0.11 -3.84
N VAL A 173 7.03 -0.50 -2.69
CA VAL A 173 6.54 -1.85 -2.37
C VAL A 173 5.91 -1.85 -0.98
N SER A 174 4.71 -2.41 -0.88
CA SER A 174 4.04 -2.67 0.40
C SER A 174 3.88 -4.17 0.61
N ILE A 175 4.22 -4.64 1.81
CA ILE A 175 4.23 -6.04 2.21
C ILE A 175 3.32 -6.21 3.42
N MET A 176 2.56 -7.29 3.45
CA MET A 176 1.69 -7.65 4.57
C MET A 176 1.76 -9.15 4.81
N SER A 177 1.69 -9.60 6.05
CA SER A 177 1.60 -11.01 6.35
C SER A 177 0.15 -11.48 6.49
N ARG A 178 -0.09 -12.72 6.14
CA ARG A 178 -1.36 -13.40 6.39
C ARG A 178 -1.67 -13.42 7.89
N GLN A 179 -0.66 -13.67 8.72
CA GLN A 179 -0.80 -13.72 10.18
C GLN A 179 -1.30 -12.40 10.76
N SER A 180 -0.88 -11.26 10.22
CA SER A 180 -1.37 -9.95 10.65
C SER A 180 -2.87 -9.78 10.36
N LEU A 181 -3.35 -10.25 9.20
CA LEU A 181 -4.79 -10.23 8.87
C LEU A 181 -5.57 -11.19 9.77
N GLU A 182 -5.10 -12.42 9.93
CA GLU A 182 -5.71 -13.43 10.78
C GLU A 182 -5.79 -12.99 12.25
N ASN A 183 -4.74 -12.31 12.75
CA ASN A 183 -4.75 -11.75 14.10
C ASN A 183 -5.82 -10.67 14.24
N MET A 184 -5.95 -9.76 13.27
CA MET A 184 -6.99 -8.73 13.31
C MET A 184 -8.40 -9.32 13.24
N ASP A 185 -8.64 -10.34 12.40
CA ASP A 185 -9.92 -11.06 12.33
C ASP A 185 -10.25 -11.79 13.64
N GLN A 186 -9.24 -12.26 14.38
CA GLN A 186 -9.44 -12.89 15.70
C GLN A 186 -9.79 -11.89 16.79
N LEU A 187 -9.25 -10.66 16.72
CA LEU A 187 -9.52 -9.59 17.68
C LEU A 187 -10.95 -9.05 17.55
N ASP A 188 -11.49 -9.03 16.34
CA ASP A 188 -12.87 -8.59 16.07
C ASP A 188 -13.45 -9.37 14.88
N SER A 189 -14.18 -10.42 15.18
CA SER A 189 -14.79 -11.31 14.18
C SER A 189 -15.99 -10.69 13.43
N GLU A 190 -16.50 -9.54 13.86
CA GLU A 190 -17.55 -8.81 13.16
C GLU A 190 -16.96 -7.89 12.09
N CYS A 191 -15.69 -7.55 12.24
CA CYS A 191 -14.94 -6.70 11.31
C CYS A 191 -14.20 -7.56 10.28
N ARG A 192 -14.33 -7.26 9.00
CA ARG A 192 -13.67 -8.02 7.92
C ARG A 192 -12.37 -7.37 7.49
N PHE A 193 -11.23 -7.96 7.88
CA PHE A 193 -9.88 -7.51 7.51
C PHE A 193 -9.42 -8.14 6.19
N ASP A 194 -10.19 -7.95 5.14
CA ASP A 194 -9.88 -8.43 3.80
C ASP A 194 -8.64 -7.72 3.23
N VAL A 195 -7.70 -8.47 2.66
CA VAL A 195 -6.45 -7.97 2.07
C VAL A 195 -6.68 -6.83 1.06
N ARG A 196 -7.80 -6.86 0.33
CA ARG A 196 -8.18 -5.84 -0.66
C ARG A 196 -8.35 -4.44 -0.05
N ARG A 197 -8.70 -4.32 1.25
CA ARG A 197 -8.80 -3.03 1.95
C ARG A 197 -7.44 -2.36 2.11
N PHE A 198 -6.39 -3.17 2.24
CA PHE A 198 -5.03 -2.73 2.57
C PHE A 198 -4.13 -2.60 1.34
N ARG A 199 -4.47 -3.29 0.23
CA ARG A 199 -3.83 -3.16 -1.08
C ARG A 199 -2.31 -3.36 -1.04
N PRO A 200 -1.78 -4.42 -0.37
CA PRO A 200 -0.36 -4.73 -0.42
C PRO A 200 0.04 -5.14 -1.84
N ASN A 201 1.34 -5.01 -2.16
CA ASN A 201 1.90 -5.64 -3.35
C ASN A 201 2.21 -7.11 -3.09
N LEU A 202 2.76 -7.41 -1.91
CA LEU A 202 3.13 -8.76 -1.50
C LEU A 202 2.31 -9.16 -0.28
N LEU A 203 1.56 -10.25 -0.37
CA LEU A 203 1.04 -10.96 0.79
C LEU A 203 1.94 -12.16 1.05
N ILE A 204 2.45 -12.26 2.28
CA ILE A 204 3.42 -13.26 2.66
C ILE A 204 2.89 -14.16 3.78
N ASP A 205 3.41 -15.36 3.86
CA ASP A 205 3.20 -16.28 4.98
C ASP A 205 4.47 -16.35 5.84
N ILE A 206 4.33 -16.17 7.16
CA ILE A 206 5.43 -16.25 8.13
C ILE A 206 5.07 -17.35 9.15
N PRO A 207 5.23 -18.62 8.82
CA PRO A 207 4.80 -19.72 9.67
C PRO A 207 5.58 -19.76 10.99
N GLY A 208 4.88 -20.15 12.06
CA GLY A 208 5.47 -20.35 13.39
C GLY A 208 5.81 -19.05 14.15
N SER A 209 5.42 -17.87 13.66
CA SER A 209 5.57 -16.64 14.43
C SER A 209 4.48 -16.53 15.49
N GLU A 210 4.89 -16.22 16.73
CA GLU A 210 3.99 -15.90 17.84
C GLU A 210 3.65 -14.39 17.92
N HIS A 211 4.36 -13.56 17.12
CA HIS A 211 4.11 -12.11 17.12
C HIS A 211 2.83 -11.80 16.33
N PRO A 212 1.92 -10.94 16.86
CA PRO A 212 0.65 -10.63 16.20
C PRO A 212 0.82 -9.93 14.83
N PHE A 213 1.94 -9.22 14.63
CA PHE A 213 2.29 -8.52 13.39
C PHE A 213 3.74 -8.84 13.00
N PRO A 214 4.02 -10.07 12.53
CA PRO A 214 5.38 -10.59 12.42
C PRO A 214 6.25 -9.84 11.40
N GLU A 215 5.67 -9.37 10.30
CA GLU A 215 6.41 -8.60 9.30
C GLU A 215 6.95 -7.28 9.84
N GLN A 216 6.31 -6.68 10.84
CA GLN A 216 6.74 -5.41 11.43
C GLN A 216 8.08 -5.55 12.17
N LEU A 217 8.45 -6.75 12.60
CA LEU A 217 9.76 -7.04 13.20
C LEU A 217 10.92 -6.90 12.21
N TRP A 218 10.62 -6.79 10.92
CA TRP A 218 11.62 -6.65 9.85
C TRP A 218 11.95 -5.18 9.50
N VAL A 219 11.32 -4.20 10.15
CA VAL A 219 11.64 -2.78 9.91
C VAL A 219 13.14 -2.56 10.14
N GLY A 220 13.82 -1.98 9.15
CA GLY A 220 15.26 -1.81 9.11
C GLY A 220 16.06 -3.02 8.58
N ALA A 221 15.40 -4.15 8.29
CA ALA A 221 16.04 -5.31 7.67
C ALA A 221 16.22 -5.16 6.15
N THR A 222 17.04 -6.05 5.58
CA THR A 222 17.13 -6.29 4.14
C THR A 222 16.69 -7.72 3.86
N LEU A 223 15.76 -7.89 2.92
CA LEU A 223 15.18 -9.18 2.55
C LEU A 223 15.54 -9.51 1.11
N SER A 224 15.71 -10.82 0.81
CA SER A 224 15.60 -11.34 -0.56
C SER A 224 14.26 -12.04 -0.75
N VAL A 225 13.64 -11.82 -1.91
CA VAL A 225 12.44 -12.54 -2.36
C VAL A 225 12.65 -12.84 -3.84
N GLY A 226 12.71 -14.12 -4.23
CA GLY A 226 13.13 -14.48 -5.56
C GLY A 226 14.52 -13.92 -5.88
N SER A 227 14.65 -13.16 -6.97
CA SER A 227 15.90 -12.46 -7.31
C SER A 227 15.97 -10.99 -6.87
N VAL A 228 14.93 -10.50 -6.23
CA VAL A 228 14.78 -9.10 -5.75
C VAL A 228 15.38 -8.95 -4.36
N VAL A 229 16.02 -7.81 -4.09
CA VAL A 229 16.43 -7.42 -2.73
C VAL A 229 15.67 -6.16 -2.32
N LEU A 230 15.01 -6.23 -1.18
CA LEU A 230 14.18 -5.18 -0.61
C LEU A 230 14.77 -4.68 0.70
N LYS A 231 14.81 -3.35 0.89
CA LYS A 231 15.07 -2.72 2.18
C LYS A 231 13.74 -2.39 2.84
N ILE A 232 13.54 -2.84 4.05
CA ILE A 232 12.34 -2.52 4.83
C ILE A 232 12.55 -1.18 5.52
N GLU A 233 11.72 -0.20 5.17
CA GLU A 233 11.91 1.19 5.57
C GLU A 233 11.12 1.53 6.84
N SER A 234 9.83 1.18 6.88
CA SER A 234 8.95 1.52 8.00
C SER A 234 7.75 0.59 8.09
N THR A 235 7.01 0.67 9.19
CA THR A 235 5.62 0.20 9.25
C THR A 235 4.74 1.02 8.29
N CYS A 236 3.58 0.46 7.91
CA CYS A 236 2.65 1.12 7.00
C CYS A 236 1.49 1.76 7.79
N PRO A 237 1.48 3.08 8.04
CA PRO A 237 0.36 3.76 8.65
C PRO A 237 -0.85 3.73 7.73
N ARG A 238 -1.99 3.32 8.27
CA ARG A 238 -3.23 3.17 7.50
C ARG A 238 -4.08 4.42 7.53
N CYS A 239 -4.66 4.74 6.38
CA CYS A 239 -5.53 5.88 6.19
C CYS A 239 -7.00 5.44 6.07
N SER A 240 -7.91 6.38 5.97
CA SER A 240 -9.36 6.16 5.85
C SER A 240 -9.77 5.26 4.68
N MET A 241 -8.92 5.06 3.67
CA MET A 241 -9.21 4.16 2.56
C MET A 241 -9.59 2.75 3.02
N THR A 242 -8.97 2.23 4.08
CA THR A 242 -9.24 0.88 4.60
C THR A 242 -10.67 0.69 5.06
N THR A 243 -11.39 1.78 5.35
CA THR A 243 -12.77 1.77 5.85
C THR A 243 -13.83 1.89 4.75
N HIS A 244 -13.42 2.19 3.51
CA HIS A 244 -14.37 2.39 2.42
C HIS A 244 -15.02 1.09 1.96
N GLY A 245 -16.27 1.21 1.46
CA GLY A 245 -16.98 0.11 0.83
C GLY A 245 -16.63 0.02 -0.66
N PHE A 246 -16.45 -1.18 -1.16
CA PHE A 246 -16.26 -1.50 -2.59
C PHE A 246 -16.56 -2.98 -2.83
N ALA A 247 -16.99 -3.33 -4.05
CA ALA A 247 -17.40 -4.67 -4.41
C ALA A 247 -18.36 -5.29 -3.38
N ASP A 248 -17.99 -6.42 -2.77
CA ASP A 248 -18.74 -7.13 -1.72
C ASP A 248 -18.39 -6.67 -0.29
N LEU A 249 -17.47 -5.73 -0.13
CA LEU A 249 -17.05 -5.21 1.17
C LEU A 249 -17.84 -3.95 1.52
N PRO A 250 -18.61 -3.95 2.63
CA PRO A 250 -19.30 -2.74 3.07
C PRO A 250 -18.31 -1.68 3.60
N ARG A 251 -18.76 -0.44 3.66
CA ARG A 251 -18.05 0.57 4.44
C ARG A 251 -18.07 0.18 5.92
N ASP A 252 -16.88 0.18 6.52
CA ASP A 252 -16.71 -0.25 7.90
C ASP A 252 -15.64 0.58 8.61
N THR A 253 -16.07 1.47 9.50
CA THR A 253 -15.17 2.34 10.28
C THR A 253 -14.50 1.60 11.43
N GLN A 254 -15.02 0.44 11.84
CA GLN A 254 -14.40 -0.37 12.90
C GLN A 254 -13.04 -0.92 12.49
N VAL A 255 -12.80 -1.14 11.20
CA VAL A 255 -11.47 -1.47 10.69
C VAL A 255 -10.41 -0.52 11.23
N MET A 256 -10.65 0.81 11.15
CA MET A 256 -9.69 1.79 11.66
C MET A 256 -9.63 1.83 13.19
N ARG A 257 -10.77 1.64 13.89
CA ARG A 257 -10.79 1.59 15.37
C ARG A 257 -9.92 0.45 15.87
N ASN A 258 -10.08 -0.73 15.29
CA ASN A 258 -9.28 -1.90 15.63
C ASN A 258 -7.79 -1.69 15.29
N LEU A 259 -7.46 -1.12 14.14
CA LEU A 259 -6.07 -0.79 13.80
C LEU A 259 -5.46 0.17 14.82
N VAL A 260 -6.16 1.24 15.21
CA VAL A 260 -5.65 2.19 16.22
C VAL A 260 -5.46 1.51 17.57
N GLY A 261 -6.44 0.71 18.00
CA GLY A 261 -6.41 0.06 19.32
C GLY A 261 -5.37 -1.04 19.46
N HIS A 262 -5.02 -1.74 18.38
CA HIS A 262 -4.20 -2.96 18.46
C HIS A 262 -2.86 -2.87 17.74
N SER A 263 -2.67 -1.89 16.85
CA SER A 263 -1.43 -1.75 16.06
C SER A 263 -1.03 -0.30 15.81
N GLU A 264 -1.47 0.64 16.67
CA GLU A 264 -1.18 2.08 16.56
C GLU A 264 -1.58 2.67 15.19
N GLY A 265 -2.55 2.02 14.52
CA GLY A 265 -3.01 2.38 13.18
C GLY A 265 -2.11 1.92 12.05
N ASN A 266 -1.16 1.03 12.31
CA ASN A 266 -0.28 0.44 11.29
C ASN A 266 -0.74 -0.98 10.93
N LEU A 267 -0.53 -1.40 9.68
CA LEU A 267 -0.65 -2.80 9.26
C LEU A 267 0.20 -3.04 8.02
N GLY A 268 1.09 -4.05 8.07
CA GLY A 268 2.10 -4.27 7.04
C GLY A 268 3.29 -3.31 7.14
N ILE A 269 4.17 -3.39 6.16
CA ILE A 269 5.44 -2.66 6.08
C ILE A 269 5.65 -2.10 4.67
N TYR A 270 6.47 -1.06 4.60
CA TYR A 270 6.94 -0.47 3.35
C TYR A 270 8.38 -0.87 3.05
N ALA A 271 8.68 -1.02 1.76
CA ALA A 271 10.02 -1.35 1.29
C ALA A 271 10.43 -0.53 0.06
N SER A 272 11.72 -0.23 -0.03
CA SER A 272 12.40 0.23 -1.22
C SER A 272 13.13 -0.93 -1.91
N VAL A 273 13.39 -0.79 -3.22
CA VAL A 273 14.09 -1.81 -4.01
C VAL A 273 15.58 -1.50 -4.00
N GLN A 274 16.39 -2.42 -3.46
CA GLN A 274 17.86 -2.33 -3.52
C GLN A 274 18.46 -3.06 -4.71
N LYS A 275 17.79 -4.13 -5.17
CA LYS A 275 18.18 -4.87 -6.35
C LYS A 275 16.94 -5.29 -7.12
N ALA A 276 16.86 -4.86 -8.37
CA ALA A 276 15.84 -5.26 -9.33
C ALA A 276 15.94 -6.77 -9.67
N GLY A 277 14.83 -7.35 -10.13
CA GLY A 277 14.77 -8.76 -10.48
C GLY A 277 13.34 -9.21 -10.72
N SER A 278 13.04 -10.47 -10.53
CA SER A 278 11.73 -11.07 -10.70
C SER A 278 11.22 -11.68 -9.39
N LEU A 279 9.90 -11.65 -9.21
CA LEU A 279 9.15 -12.27 -8.12
C LEU A 279 8.17 -13.28 -8.69
N SER A 280 7.98 -14.39 -7.98
CA SER A 280 6.96 -15.40 -8.27
C SER A 280 6.29 -15.87 -6.99
N ILE A 281 5.01 -16.25 -7.08
CA ILE A 281 4.32 -16.92 -5.97
C ILE A 281 5.12 -18.16 -5.56
N ASN A 282 5.22 -18.40 -4.26
CA ASN A 282 6.03 -19.42 -3.57
C ASN A 282 7.53 -19.11 -3.51
N ASP A 283 8.00 -17.94 -3.94
CA ASP A 283 9.37 -17.54 -3.66
C ASP A 283 9.61 -17.49 -2.15
N ALA A 284 10.72 -18.08 -1.71
CA ALA A 284 11.17 -18.02 -0.33
C ALA A 284 11.63 -16.59 0.01
N ILE A 285 11.44 -16.21 1.26
CA ILE A 285 11.88 -14.92 1.81
C ILE A 285 13.02 -15.18 2.78
N GLU A 286 14.16 -14.55 2.53
CA GLU A 286 15.33 -14.65 3.39
C GLU A 286 15.68 -13.29 3.98
N VAL A 287 15.98 -13.24 5.28
CA VAL A 287 16.48 -12.03 5.94
C VAL A 287 18.00 -11.98 5.75
N LEU A 288 18.46 -11.18 4.80
CA LEU A 288 19.90 -11.02 4.48
C LEU A 288 20.62 -10.20 5.54
N GLN A 289 19.96 -9.17 6.07
CA GLN A 289 20.49 -8.33 7.12
C GLN A 289 19.36 -7.98 8.10
N ARG A 290 19.58 -8.25 9.37
CA ARG A 290 18.66 -7.87 10.45
C ARG A 290 18.78 -6.38 10.77
N PRO A 291 17.73 -5.76 11.38
CA PRO A 291 17.83 -4.40 11.90
C PRO A 291 19.05 -4.26 12.82
N SER A 292 19.78 -3.17 12.71
CA SER A 292 20.79 -2.85 13.72
C SER A 292 20.07 -2.57 15.04
N VAL A 293 20.27 -3.42 16.04
CA VAL A 293 19.81 -3.12 17.40
C VAL A 293 20.55 -1.86 17.84
N ALA A 294 19.82 -0.74 18.00
CA ALA A 294 20.38 0.43 18.67
C ALA A 294 20.82 -0.04 20.05
N ARG A 295 22.13 -0.12 20.28
CA ARG A 295 22.65 -0.36 21.63
C ARG A 295 22.26 0.88 22.43
N ASP A 296 21.30 0.75 23.33
CA ASP A 296 21.10 1.70 24.40
C ASP A 296 22.48 1.97 25.03
N ARG A 297 22.98 3.18 24.86
CA ARG A 297 24.16 3.60 25.60
C ARG A 297 23.73 3.63 27.06
N PRO A 298 24.42 2.90 27.97
CA PRO A 298 24.12 3.04 29.37
C PRO A 298 24.31 4.52 29.72
N ASN A 299 23.30 5.10 30.34
CA ASN A 299 23.38 6.42 30.96
C ASN A 299 24.57 6.43 31.91
N ASP A 300 25.67 7.09 31.55
CA ASP A 300 26.69 7.53 32.47
C ASP A 300 26.06 8.62 33.35
N VAL A 301 25.51 8.20 34.48
CA VAL A 301 25.20 9.07 35.59
C VAL A 301 26.53 9.45 36.23
N ARG A 302 26.92 10.70 36.09
CA ARG A 302 27.85 11.38 36.98
C ARG A 302 27.19 12.56 37.64
#